data_8ed79eae2a7a76dfaa17d076e304e380
#
_entry.id   8ed79eae2a7a76dfaa17d076e304e380
#
_cell.length_a   1.000
_cell.length_b   1.000
_cell.length_c   1.000
_cell.angle_alpha   90.00
_cell.angle_beta   90.00
_cell.angle_gamma   90.00
#
_symmetry.space_group_name_H-M   'P 1'
#
loop_
_entity.id
_entity.type
_entity.pdbx_description
1 polymer ?
#
loop_
_entity_poly.entity_id
_entity_poly.type
_entity_poly.pdbx_seq_one_letter_code
_entity_poly.pdbx_strand_id
1 'polypeptide(L)'
;PTNYTAENIVWVNPIVDLLIPQRATLFGWCVLFPALYLVWRFCMEEETRLWRYLALLVLPLPLMHTHSALALVLICLACGVYTLVCRPRTKAVLAPWGWFALVCGVVWLVEMWNTVFAQSLDGQHMLRLHLNWINGQDDGTLKDNYFWFYIKNIGLVYLLLIPAFFHAKPKQRWLYGGGLAILVLAEFVVFQPNNYDNNKLLYIWHLLGCLLVASLLMDWFSKVRAIPWRALGLCLCCFIAMFG
;
A
#
# COMPACT_ATOMS: atom_id res chain seq x y z
N PRO A 1 -6.38 1.90 -22.32
CA PRO A 1 -5.42 2.04 -21.23
C PRO A 1 -4.72 3.40 -21.30
N THR A 2 -4.39 3.96 -20.16
CA THR A 2 -3.73 5.28 -20.04
C THR A 2 -2.20 5.18 -20.04
N ASN A 3 -1.66 3.97 -20.18
CA ASN A 3 -0.22 3.73 -20.25
C ASN A 3 0.37 4.00 -21.63
N TYR A 4 1.68 4.27 -21.68
CA TYR A 4 2.44 4.44 -22.91
C TYR A 4 3.69 3.54 -22.88
N THR A 5 3.47 2.27 -23.22
CA THR A 5 4.48 1.21 -23.08
C THR A 5 5.70 1.38 -23.98
N ALA A 6 5.60 2.12 -25.09
CA ALA A 6 6.72 2.43 -25.95
C ALA A 6 7.84 3.19 -25.21
N GLU A 7 7.46 4.08 -24.28
CA GLU A 7 8.37 4.84 -23.43
C GLU A 7 8.55 4.21 -22.04
N ASN A 8 8.15 2.96 -21.87
CA ASN A 8 8.17 2.27 -20.58
C ASN A 8 7.39 2.98 -19.47
N ILE A 9 6.31 3.68 -19.84
CA ILE A 9 5.29 4.18 -18.92
C ILE A 9 4.22 3.12 -18.83
N VAL A 10 4.30 2.30 -17.78
CA VAL A 10 3.47 1.11 -17.63
C VAL A 10 2.42 1.23 -16.53
N TRP A 11 2.58 2.21 -15.63
CA TRP A 11 1.55 2.50 -14.64
C TRP A 11 0.37 3.16 -15.35
N VAL A 12 -0.81 2.70 -15.01
CA VAL A 12 -2.06 3.16 -15.59
C VAL A 12 -2.78 4.10 -14.64
N ASN A 13 -3.75 4.86 -15.14
CA ASN A 13 -4.60 5.63 -14.24
C ASN A 13 -5.42 4.68 -13.34
N PRO A 14 -5.23 4.72 -12.01
CA PRO A 14 -5.87 3.77 -11.10
C PRO A 14 -7.41 3.85 -11.11
N ILE A 15 -7.98 5.01 -11.43
CA ILE A 15 -9.44 5.17 -11.47
C ILE A 15 -10.00 4.53 -12.75
N VAL A 16 -9.48 4.95 -13.91
CA VAL A 16 -10.04 4.59 -15.22
C VAL A 16 -9.71 3.14 -15.61
N ASP A 17 -8.47 2.69 -15.35
CA ASP A 17 -7.99 1.41 -15.83
C ASP A 17 -7.99 0.30 -14.76
N LEU A 18 -8.15 0.67 -13.48
CA LEU A 18 -8.14 -0.29 -12.39
C LEU A 18 -9.49 -0.35 -11.65
N LEU A 19 -9.94 0.77 -11.07
CA LEU A 19 -11.14 0.74 -10.21
C LEU A 19 -12.44 0.57 -11.02
N ILE A 20 -12.58 1.24 -12.16
CA ILE A 20 -13.81 1.15 -12.98
C ILE A 20 -13.95 -0.26 -13.58
N PRO A 21 -12.95 -0.82 -14.29
CA PRO A 21 -13.11 -2.12 -14.94
C PRO A 21 -12.99 -3.31 -13.97
N GLN A 22 -12.27 -3.16 -12.85
CA GLN A 22 -11.99 -4.24 -11.91
C GLN A 22 -12.79 -4.09 -10.62
N ARG A 23 -14.03 -4.55 -10.62
CA ARG A 23 -14.94 -4.47 -9.48
C ARG A 23 -14.35 -5.03 -8.19
N ALA A 24 -13.62 -6.15 -8.26
CA ALA A 24 -12.97 -6.76 -7.11
C ALA A 24 -11.99 -5.80 -6.43
N THR A 25 -11.19 -5.06 -7.20
CA THR A 25 -10.27 -4.04 -6.67
C THR A 25 -11.03 -2.89 -6.01
N LEU A 26 -12.09 -2.40 -6.65
CA LEU A 26 -12.95 -1.35 -6.10
C LEU A 26 -13.52 -1.75 -4.75
N PHE A 27 -14.19 -2.91 -4.67
CA PHE A 27 -14.75 -3.42 -3.42
C PHE A 27 -13.67 -3.70 -2.37
N GLY A 28 -12.53 -4.26 -2.78
CA GLY A 28 -11.39 -4.49 -1.90
C GLY A 28 -10.87 -3.18 -1.27
N TRP A 29 -10.80 -2.10 -2.04
CA TRP A 29 -10.38 -0.80 -1.52
C TRP A 29 -11.45 -0.13 -0.65
N CYS A 30 -12.75 -0.31 -0.97
CA CYS A 30 -13.85 0.14 -0.11
C CYS A 30 -13.80 -0.50 1.29
N VAL A 31 -13.24 -1.69 1.43
CA VAL A 31 -13.02 -2.35 2.72
C VAL A 31 -11.66 -1.96 3.30
N LEU A 32 -10.60 -1.96 2.49
CA LEU A 32 -9.23 -1.70 2.95
C LEU A 32 -9.06 -0.31 3.57
N PHE A 33 -9.58 0.75 2.94
CA PHE A 33 -9.32 2.11 3.46
C PHE A 33 -9.99 2.37 4.82
N PRO A 34 -11.26 2.00 5.06
CA PRO A 34 -11.82 2.03 6.42
C PRO A 34 -11.06 1.12 7.39
N ALA A 35 -10.58 -0.05 6.93
CA ALA A 35 -9.77 -0.92 7.77
C ALA A 35 -8.45 -0.27 8.18
N LEU A 36 -7.75 0.43 7.27
CA LEU A 36 -6.52 1.18 7.60
C LEU A 36 -6.78 2.29 8.63
N TYR A 37 -7.92 2.96 8.55
CA TYR A 37 -8.33 3.93 9.57
C TYR A 37 -8.55 3.24 10.94
N LEU A 38 -9.22 2.10 10.96
CA LEU A 38 -9.41 1.32 12.18
C LEU A 38 -8.09 0.79 12.73
N VAL A 39 -7.15 0.35 11.88
CA VAL A 39 -5.79 -0.05 12.28
C VAL A 39 -5.06 1.12 12.93
N TRP A 40 -5.17 2.32 12.34
CA TRP A 40 -4.59 3.52 12.94
C TRP A 40 -5.15 3.79 14.33
N ARG A 41 -6.47 3.84 14.47
CA ARG A 41 -7.15 4.07 15.76
C ARG A 41 -6.79 2.98 16.79
N PHE A 42 -6.85 1.73 16.37
CA PHE A 42 -6.55 0.57 17.21
C PHE A 42 -5.10 0.56 17.71
N CYS A 43 -4.14 0.79 16.80
CA CYS A 43 -2.73 0.66 17.09
C CYS A 43 -2.11 1.98 17.62
N MET A 44 -2.34 3.09 16.91
CA MET A 44 -1.64 4.35 17.16
C MET A 44 -2.35 5.24 18.20
N GLU A 45 -3.69 5.13 18.31
CA GLU A 45 -4.49 5.86 19.28
C GLU A 45 -4.93 5.01 20.47
N GLU A 46 -4.51 3.73 20.52
CA GLU A 46 -4.71 2.80 21.63
C GLU A 46 -6.18 2.41 21.91
N GLU A 47 -7.03 2.56 20.90
CA GLU A 47 -8.43 2.15 21.00
C GLU A 47 -8.57 0.63 20.82
N THR A 48 -8.06 -0.11 21.79
CA THR A 48 -7.94 -1.57 21.71
C THR A 48 -9.26 -2.30 21.45
N ARG A 49 -10.41 -1.71 21.81
CA ARG A 49 -11.74 -2.30 21.56
C ARG A 49 -12.09 -2.39 20.08
N LEU A 50 -11.45 -1.59 19.24
CA LEU A 50 -11.72 -1.54 17.79
C LEU A 50 -11.29 -2.80 17.04
N TRP A 51 -10.48 -3.67 17.64
CA TRP A 51 -10.07 -4.93 17.01
C TRP A 51 -11.28 -5.76 16.52
N ARG A 52 -12.41 -5.73 17.24
CA ARG A 52 -13.61 -6.48 16.88
C ARG A 52 -14.26 -5.97 15.61
N TYR A 53 -14.37 -4.64 15.50
CA TYR A 53 -14.93 -4.00 14.31
C TYR A 53 -13.98 -4.15 13.11
N LEU A 54 -12.69 -4.03 13.35
CA LEU A 54 -11.68 -4.28 12.35
C LEU A 54 -11.76 -5.73 11.84
N ALA A 55 -11.78 -6.72 12.73
CA ALA A 55 -11.93 -8.11 12.36
C ALA A 55 -13.20 -8.35 11.53
N LEU A 56 -14.36 -7.91 12.05
CA LEU A 56 -15.64 -8.09 11.34
C LEU A 56 -15.62 -7.47 9.94
N LEU A 57 -15.05 -6.27 9.79
CA LEU A 57 -14.97 -5.57 8.51
C LEU A 57 -14.12 -6.34 7.49
N VAL A 58 -12.99 -6.92 7.94
CA VAL A 58 -12.00 -7.50 7.01
C VAL A 58 -12.15 -9.01 6.79
N LEU A 59 -13.06 -9.69 7.50
CA LEU A 59 -13.29 -11.12 7.34
C LEU A 59 -13.48 -11.52 5.86
N PRO A 60 -14.35 -10.86 5.05
CA PRO A 60 -14.58 -11.28 3.67
C PRO A 60 -13.50 -10.77 2.69
N LEU A 61 -12.49 -10.05 3.16
CA LEU A 61 -11.54 -9.36 2.28
C LEU A 61 -10.75 -10.29 1.34
N PRO A 62 -10.27 -11.48 1.78
CA PRO A 62 -9.57 -12.40 0.87
C PRO A 62 -10.44 -12.90 -0.28
N LEU A 63 -11.72 -13.12 -0.04
CA LEU A 63 -12.67 -13.53 -1.09
C LEU A 63 -13.01 -12.39 -2.06
N MET A 64 -12.97 -11.15 -1.56
CA MET A 64 -13.24 -9.97 -2.38
C MET A 64 -12.01 -9.55 -3.18
N HIS A 65 -10.85 -9.45 -2.53
CA HIS A 65 -9.61 -8.98 -3.16
C HIS A 65 -8.36 -9.38 -2.36
N THR A 66 -7.72 -10.46 -2.77
CA THR A 66 -6.52 -11.04 -2.11
C THR A 66 -5.37 -10.06 -1.96
N HIS A 67 -5.14 -9.17 -2.93
CA HIS A 67 -4.08 -8.16 -2.84
C HIS A 67 -4.33 -7.15 -1.71
N SER A 68 -5.59 -6.74 -1.50
CA SER A 68 -5.94 -5.87 -0.36
C SER A 68 -5.78 -6.59 0.98
N ALA A 69 -6.09 -7.88 1.05
CA ALA A 69 -5.87 -8.70 2.23
C ALA A 69 -4.37 -8.79 2.55
N LEU A 70 -3.53 -9.10 1.54
CA LEU A 70 -2.07 -9.16 1.69
C LEU A 70 -1.49 -7.81 2.13
N ALA A 71 -1.91 -6.72 1.50
CA ALA A 71 -1.49 -5.38 1.89
C ALA A 71 -1.85 -5.06 3.36
N LEU A 72 -3.07 -5.41 3.78
CA LEU A 72 -3.50 -5.23 5.16
C LEU A 72 -2.65 -6.06 6.14
N VAL A 73 -2.32 -7.32 5.80
CA VAL A 73 -1.43 -8.15 6.61
C VAL A 73 -0.08 -7.48 6.83
N LEU A 74 0.56 -6.99 5.76
CA LEU A 74 1.88 -6.35 5.85
C LEU A 74 1.84 -5.07 6.69
N ILE A 75 0.78 -4.28 6.56
CA ILE A 75 0.58 -3.07 7.37
C ILE A 75 0.31 -3.44 8.83
N CYS A 76 -0.53 -4.44 9.09
CA CYS A 76 -0.79 -4.93 10.44
C CYS A 76 0.46 -5.53 11.10
N LEU A 77 1.32 -6.21 10.34
CA LEU A 77 2.61 -6.69 10.85
C LEU A 77 3.51 -5.53 11.28
N ALA A 78 3.65 -4.49 10.47
CA ALA A 78 4.43 -3.30 10.84
C ALA A 78 3.84 -2.62 12.10
N CYS A 79 2.52 -2.49 12.18
CA CYS A 79 1.83 -1.95 13.35
C CYS A 79 1.95 -2.85 14.59
N GLY A 80 1.96 -4.16 14.40
CA GLY A 80 2.21 -5.15 15.45
C GLY A 80 3.63 -5.03 16.01
N VAL A 81 4.63 -4.90 15.13
CA VAL A 81 6.02 -4.64 15.54
C VAL A 81 6.12 -3.31 16.30
N TYR A 82 5.48 -2.25 15.80
CA TYR A 82 5.40 -0.99 16.55
C TYR A 82 4.85 -1.21 17.97
N THR A 83 3.76 -1.97 18.08
CA THR A 83 3.14 -2.24 19.38
C THR A 83 4.11 -2.99 20.31
N LEU A 84 4.83 -3.99 19.79
CA LEU A 84 5.78 -4.76 20.57
C LEU A 84 7.02 -3.96 21.01
N VAL A 85 7.44 -2.99 20.20
CA VAL A 85 8.66 -2.19 20.45
C VAL A 85 8.36 -0.94 21.27
N CYS A 86 7.26 -0.24 20.93
CA CYS A 86 6.98 1.11 21.44
C CYS A 86 5.91 1.15 22.52
N ARG A 87 5.24 0.01 22.83
CA ARG A 87 4.15 -0.03 23.81
C ARG A 87 4.45 -0.97 24.99
N PRO A 88 3.82 -0.75 26.16
CA PRO A 88 3.92 -1.69 27.26
C PRO A 88 3.39 -3.06 26.86
N ARG A 89 4.16 -4.12 27.12
CA ARG A 89 3.80 -5.50 26.76
C ARG A 89 2.82 -6.10 27.78
N THR A 90 1.72 -5.39 28.03
CA THR A 90 0.68 -5.85 28.95
C THR A 90 -0.35 -6.73 28.23
N LYS A 91 -1.05 -7.58 28.98
CA LYS A 91 -2.14 -8.40 28.43
C LYS A 91 -3.23 -7.54 27.79
N ALA A 92 -3.51 -6.36 28.34
CA ALA A 92 -4.50 -5.43 27.80
C ALA A 92 -4.15 -4.91 26.40
N VAL A 93 -2.86 -4.77 26.08
CA VAL A 93 -2.36 -4.31 24.79
C VAL A 93 -2.22 -5.49 23.82
N LEU A 94 -1.67 -6.62 24.26
CA LEU A 94 -1.33 -7.73 23.37
C LEU A 94 -2.50 -8.66 23.06
N ALA A 95 -3.43 -8.89 24.03
CA ALA A 95 -4.54 -9.81 23.79
C ALA A 95 -5.47 -9.38 22.63
N PRO A 96 -5.81 -8.08 22.44
CA PRO A 96 -6.58 -7.64 21.27
C PRO A 96 -5.90 -7.99 19.92
N TRP A 97 -4.58 -7.85 19.81
CA TRP A 97 -3.81 -8.28 18.64
C TRP A 97 -3.88 -9.79 18.42
N GLY A 98 -3.72 -10.56 19.52
CA GLY A 98 -3.82 -12.01 19.49
C GLY A 98 -5.20 -12.48 19.01
N TRP A 99 -6.28 -11.90 19.54
CA TRP A 99 -7.63 -12.21 19.11
C TRP A 99 -7.90 -11.81 17.66
N PHE A 100 -7.47 -10.62 17.25
CA PHE A 100 -7.59 -10.18 15.87
C PHE A 100 -6.89 -11.14 14.91
N ALA A 101 -5.62 -11.48 15.19
CA ALA A 101 -4.84 -12.39 14.38
C ALA A 101 -5.44 -13.81 14.35
N LEU A 102 -5.95 -14.31 15.48
CA LEU A 102 -6.58 -15.62 15.54
C LEU A 102 -7.85 -15.67 14.71
N VAL A 103 -8.76 -14.72 14.90
CA VAL A 103 -10.07 -14.70 14.20
C VAL A 103 -9.87 -14.53 12.70
N CYS A 104 -9.10 -13.52 12.30
CA CYS A 104 -8.83 -13.30 10.88
C CYS A 104 -8.00 -14.43 10.27
N GLY A 105 -6.97 -14.90 10.97
CA GLY A 105 -6.09 -15.95 10.48
C GLY A 105 -6.81 -17.26 10.20
N VAL A 106 -7.67 -17.71 11.12
CA VAL A 106 -8.46 -18.94 10.92
C VAL A 106 -9.43 -18.81 9.75
N VAL A 107 -10.20 -17.71 9.69
CA VAL A 107 -11.18 -17.52 8.62
C VAL A 107 -10.47 -17.37 7.26
N TRP A 108 -9.43 -16.55 7.19
CA TRP A 108 -8.70 -16.31 5.95
C TRP A 108 -7.96 -17.55 5.44
N LEU A 109 -7.43 -18.39 6.34
CA LEU A 109 -6.85 -19.67 5.93
C LEU A 109 -7.88 -20.58 5.25
N VAL A 110 -9.11 -20.65 5.78
CA VAL A 110 -10.20 -21.43 5.18
C VAL A 110 -10.60 -20.84 3.82
N GLU A 111 -10.77 -19.52 3.75
CA GLU A 111 -11.14 -18.82 2.51
C GLU A 111 -10.09 -18.97 1.42
N MET A 112 -8.81 -18.79 1.77
CA MET A 112 -7.71 -18.87 0.82
C MET A 112 -7.35 -20.29 0.42
N TRP A 113 -7.69 -21.29 1.24
CA TRP A 113 -7.40 -22.68 0.93
C TRP A 113 -7.99 -23.10 -0.44
N ASN A 114 -9.24 -22.79 -0.66
CA ASN A 114 -9.92 -23.16 -1.90
C ASN A 114 -9.65 -22.20 -3.08
N THR A 115 -9.35 -20.95 -2.80
CA THR A 115 -9.21 -19.91 -3.85
C THR A 115 -7.78 -19.71 -4.32
N VAL A 116 -6.79 -19.88 -3.45
CA VAL A 116 -5.39 -19.62 -3.78
C VAL A 116 -4.57 -20.91 -3.74
N PHE A 117 -4.64 -21.64 -2.63
CA PHE A 117 -3.76 -22.81 -2.44
C PHE A 117 -4.17 -24.00 -3.32
N ALA A 118 -5.46 -24.29 -3.48
CA ALA A 118 -5.91 -25.38 -4.35
C ALA A 118 -5.55 -25.09 -5.80
N GLN A 119 -5.72 -23.87 -6.29
CA GLN A 119 -5.36 -23.49 -7.65
C GLN A 119 -3.85 -23.51 -7.92
N SER A 120 -3.00 -23.19 -6.90
CA SER A 120 -1.56 -23.27 -7.05
C SER A 120 -1.03 -24.71 -7.12
N LEU A 121 -1.77 -25.69 -6.60
CA LEU A 121 -1.43 -27.12 -6.73
C LEU A 121 -1.68 -27.68 -8.15
N ASP A 122 -2.54 -27.03 -8.93
CA ASP A 122 -2.85 -27.45 -10.32
C ASP A 122 -1.79 -27.03 -11.36
N GLY A 123 -0.58 -26.66 -10.92
CA GLY A 123 0.57 -26.43 -11.81
C GLY A 123 0.65 -25.01 -12.41
N GLN A 124 -0.22 -24.10 -12.02
CA GLN A 124 -0.02 -22.71 -12.35
C GLN A 124 1.05 -22.11 -11.42
N HIS A 125 2.16 -21.63 -11.98
CA HIS A 125 3.21 -20.96 -11.23
C HIS A 125 2.69 -19.60 -10.71
N MET A 126 1.99 -19.65 -9.56
CA MET A 126 1.40 -18.46 -8.92
C MET A 126 2.45 -17.53 -8.31
N LEU A 127 3.63 -18.07 -7.96
CA LEU A 127 4.69 -17.30 -7.31
C LEU A 127 5.96 -17.39 -8.14
N ARG A 128 6.49 -16.24 -8.54
CA ARG A 128 7.78 -16.13 -9.22
C ARG A 128 8.63 -15.06 -8.55
N LEU A 129 9.92 -15.34 -8.39
CA LEU A 129 10.88 -14.33 -7.98
C LEU A 129 11.38 -13.58 -9.21
N HIS A 130 11.21 -12.28 -9.23
CA HIS A 130 11.65 -11.41 -10.32
C HIS A 130 11.84 -9.99 -9.80
N LEU A 131 13.08 -9.50 -9.78
CA LEU A 131 13.36 -8.13 -9.34
C LEU A 131 12.87 -7.14 -10.40
N ASN A 132 12.16 -6.12 -9.93
CA ASN A 132 11.64 -5.01 -10.76
C ASN A 132 10.95 -5.50 -12.04
N TRP A 133 10.13 -6.52 -11.89
CA TRP A 133 9.48 -7.29 -12.95
C TRP A 133 8.70 -6.42 -13.94
N ILE A 134 8.16 -5.27 -13.51
CA ILE A 134 7.38 -4.36 -14.36
C ILE A 134 8.27 -3.53 -15.30
N ASN A 135 9.53 -3.30 -14.93
CA ASN A 135 10.55 -2.61 -15.72
C ASN A 135 11.48 -3.60 -16.45
N GLY A 136 11.30 -4.88 -16.21
CA GLY A 136 12.14 -5.94 -16.77
C GLY A 136 11.81 -6.27 -18.21
N GLN A 137 12.81 -6.76 -18.94
CA GLN A 137 12.65 -7.45 -20.20
C GLN A 137 12.64 -8.97 -19.96
N ASP A 138 12.23 -9.73 -20.99
CA ASP A 138 12.16 -11.19 -20.89
C ASP A 138 13.54 -11.85 -20.66
N ASP A 139 14.62 -11.17 -21.04
CA ASP A 139 16.02 -11.59 -20.82
C ASP A 139 16.54 -11.26 -19.40
N GLY A 140 15.70 -10.66 -18.55
CA GLY A 140 16.06 -10.25 -17.18
C GLY A 140 16.77 -8.92 -17.07
N THR A 141 17.02 -8.22 -18.19
CA THR A 141 17.57 -6.86 -18.16
C THR A 141 16.50 -5.83 -17.83
N LEU A 142 16.90 -4.65 -17.32
CA LEU A 142 15.98 -3.56 -17.04
C LEU A 142 15.88 -2.64 -18.27
N LYS A 143 14.68 -2.22 -18.64
CA LYS A 143 14.44 -1.25 -19.72
C LYS A 143 14.95 0.15 -19.36
N ASP A 144 14.74 0.54 -18.12
CA ASP A 144 15.18 1.82 -17.56
C ASP A 144 15.97 1.62 -16.27
N ASN A 145 16.75 2.63 -15.89
CA ASN A 145 17.30 2.68 -14.54
C ASN A 145 16.14 2.69 -13.52
N TYR A 146 16.27 1.94 -12.42
CA TYR A 146 15.25 1.76 -11.39
C TYR A 146 14.62 3.08 -10.92
N PHE A 147 15.45 4.07 -10.58
CA PHE A 147 14.96 5.36 -10.10
C PHE A 147 14.24 6.16 -11.20
N TRP A 148 14.77 6.15 -12.41
CA TRP A 148 14.16 6.83 -13.54
C TRP A 148 12.83 6.20 -13.94
N PHE A 149 12.73 4.89 -13.88
CA PHE A 149 11.48 4.17 -14.08
C PHE A 149 10.37 4.70 -13.16
N TYR A 150 10.64 4.80 -11.85
CA TYR A 150 9.64 5.29 -10.91
C TYR A 150 9.32 6.78 -11.11
N ILE A 151 10.31 7.62 -11.42
CA ILE A 151 10.05 9.04 -11.73
C ILE A 151 9.12 9.17 -12.94
N LYS A 152 9.32 8.40 -14.00
CA LYS A 152 8.44 8.41 -15.18
C LYS A 152 7.01 7.94 -14.88
N ASN A 153 6.88 6.97 -14.00
CA ASN A 153 5.61 6.28 -13.80
C ASN A 153 4.76 6.86 -12.67
N ILE A 154 5.37 7.45 -11.63
CA ILE A 154 4.63 8.03 -10.49
C ILE A 154 5.03 9.48 -10.18
N GLY A 155 5.85 10.07 -11.04
CA GLY A 155 6.15 11.50 -11.03
C GLY A 155 6.97 11.99 -9.85
N LEU A 156 6.84 13.29 -9.59
CA LEU A 156 7.60 13.99 -8.55
C LEU A 156 7.30 13.51 -7.13
N VAL A 157 6.17 12.87 -6.92
CA VAL A 157 5.82 12.27 -5.62
C VAL A 157 6.90 11.29 -5.19
N TYR A 158 7.45 10.49 -6.12
CA TYR A 158 8.52 9.55 -5.81
C TYR A 158 9.74 10.21 -5.16
N LEU A 159 10.18 11.34 -5.71
CA LEU A 159 11.32 12.09 -5.18
C LEU A 159 11.04 12.68 -3.79
N LEU A 160 9.78 13.04 -3.53
CA LEU A 160 9.36 13.62 -2.26
C LEU A 160 9.11 12.58 -1.17
N LEU A 161 9.08 11.27 -1.49
CA LEU A 161 8.87 10.22 -0.49
C LEU A 161 9.98 10.22 0.58
N ILE A 162 11.24 10.44 0.18
CA ILE A 162 12.37 10.46 1.12
C ILE A 162 12.22 11.61 2.14
N PRO A 163 12.15 12.88 1.72
CA PRO A 163 11.97 13.98 2.67
C PRO A 163 10.64 13.86 3.44
N ALA A 164 9.57 13.36 2.83
CA ALA A 164 8.30 13.15 3.51
C ALA A 164 8.40 12.09 4.62
N PHE A 165 9.13 11.01 4.39
CA PHE A 165 9.36 9.98 5.41
C PHE A 165 10.12 10.54 6.62
N PHE A 166 11.17 11.33 6.40
CA PHE A 166 11.92 11.92 7.51
C PHE A 166 11.15 13.04 8.22
N HIS A 167 10.28 13.75 7.51
CA HIS A 167 9.38 14.75 8.09
C HIS A 167 8.24 14.14 8.90
N ALA A 168 7.77 12.98 8.52
CA ALA A 168 6.63 12.31 9.13
C ALA A 168 6.84 12.01 10.62
N LYS A 169 5.76 12.06 11.41
CA LYS A 169 5.77 11.67 12.82
C LYS A 169 6.08 10.17 12.97
N PRO A 170 6.68 9.74 14.10
CA PRO A 170 7.05 8.33 14.31
C PRO A 170 5.91 7.34 14.03
N LYS A 171 4.69 7.62 14.47
CA LYS A 171 3.51 6.76 14.22
C LYS A 171 3.20 6.63 12.72
N GLN A 172 3.32 7.72 11.96
CA GLN A 172 3.12 7.71 10.50
C GLN A 172 4.21 6.89 9.79
N ARG A 173 5.47 7.00 10.24
CA ARG A 173 6.58 6.19 9.70
C ARG A 173 6.36 4.70 9.90
N TRP A 174 5.85 4.29 11.06
CA TRP A 174 5.53 2.89 11.34
C TRP A 174 4.40 2.37 10.45
N LEU A 175 3.34 3.15 10.26
CA LEU A 175 2.28 2.78 9.33
C LEU A 175 2.82 2.66 7.90
N TYR A 176 3.61 3.64 7.46
CA TYR A 176 4.25 3.62 6.14
C TYR A 176 5.31 2.51 6.01
N GLY A 177 5.87 2.03 7.12
CA GLY A 177 6.71 0.83 7.16
C GLY A 177 6.01 -0.39 6.56
N GLY A 178 4.71 -0.54 6.80
CA GLY A 178 3.88 -1.53 6.10
C GLY A 178 3.79 -1.29 4.60
N GLY A 179 3.70 -0.02 4.18
CA GLY A 179 3.77 0.35 2.76
C GLY A 179 5.13 0.00 2.13
N LEU A 180 6.24 0.24 2.82
CA LEU A 180 7.56 -0.17 2.35
C LEU A 180 7.69 -1.70 2.26
N ALA A 181 7.09 -2.44 3.19
CA ALA A 181 7.05 -3.90 3.11
C ALA A 181 6.25 -4.38 1.88
N ILE A 182 5.16 -3.67 1.54
CA ILE A 182 4.39 -3.92 0.30
C ILE A 182 5.27 -3.66 -0.93
N LEU A 183 5.99 -2.53 -0.98
CA LEU A 183 6.91 -2.22 -2.09
C LEU A 183 7.94 -3.33 -2.25
N VAL A 184 8.68 -3.66 -1.19
CA VAL A 184 9.74 -4.67 -1.25
C VAL A 184 9.17 -6.02 -1.70
N LEU A 185 8.05 -6.45 -1.14
CA LEU A 185 7.44 -7.71 -1.53
C LEU A 185 6.98 -7.71 -2.99
N ALA A 186 6.29 -6.65 -3.43
CA ALA A 186 5.77 -6.54 -4.79
C ALA A 186 6.88 -6.36 -5.84
N GLU A 187 8.07 -5.86 -5.48
CA GLU A 187 9.23 -5.75 -6.36
C GLU A 187 9.94 -7.08 -6.61
N PHE A 188 9.94 -7.97 -5.62
CA PHE A 188 10.67 -9.22 -5.72
C PHE A 188 9.78 -10.43 -6.02
N VAL A 189 8.49 -10.35 -5.74
CA VAL A 189 7.57 -11.49 -5.86
C VAL A 189 6.38 -11.14 -6.74
N VAL A 190 6.23 -11.86 -7.82
CA VAL A 190 5.04 -11.82 -8.67
C VAL A 190 4.06 -12.90 -8.19
N PHE A 191 2.84 -12.51 -7.83
CA PHE A 191 1.86 -13.35 -7.16
C PHE A 191 0.87 -14.05 -8.09
N GLN A 192 0.86 -13.68 -9.36
CA GLN A 192 -0.10 -14.21 -10.31
C GLN A 192 0.54 -14.42 -11.69
N PRO A 193 -0.04 -15.25 -12.54
CA PRO A 193 0.42 -15.41 -13.92
C PRO A 193 0.44 -14.09 -14.71
N ASN A 194 -0.53 -13.19 -14.42
CA ASN A 194 -0.57 -11.88 -15.02
C ASN A 194 0.31 -10.90 -14.20
N ASN A 195 1.41 -10.49 -14.79
CA ASN A 195 2.37 -9.60 -14.15
C ASN A 195 1.75 -8.27 -13.67
N TYR A 196 0.79 -7.71 -14.42
CA TYR A 196 0.15 -6.43 -14.07
C TYR A 196 -0.67 -6.46 -12.78
N ASP A 197 -1.03 -7.62 -12.27
CA ASP A 197 -1.83 -7.71 -11.05
C ASP A 197 -1.09 -7.26 -9.79
N ASN A 198 0.26 -7.37 -9.77
CA ASN A 198 1.06 -6.81 -8.68
C ASN A 198 0.97 -5.28 -8.56
N ASN A 199 0.60 -4.57 -9.64
CA ASN A 199 0.37 -3.13 -9.57
C ASN A 199 -0.66 -2.74 -8.52
N LYS A 200 -1.64 -3.61 -8.25
CA LYS A 200 -2.65 -3.40 -7.21
C LYS A 200 -2.03 -3.21 -5.81
N LEU A 201 -0.92 -3.91 -5.53
CA LEU A 201 -0.14 -3.74 -4.30
C LEU A 201 0.67 -2.45 -4.34
N LEU A 202 1.35 -2.18 -5.46
CA LEU A 202 2.17 -0.98 -5.63
C LEU A 202 1.35 0.30 -5.53
N TYR A 203 0.11 0.32 -6.00
CA TYR A 203 -0.80 1.46 -5.81
C TYR A 203 -1.15 1.71 -4.34
N ILE A 204 -1.26 0.67 -3.52
CA ILE A 204 -1.52 0.84 -2.08
C ILE A 204 -0.30 1.47 -1.41
N TRP A 205 0.92 1.00 -1.72
CA TRP A 205 2.16 1.63 -1.26
C TRP A 205 2.23 3.10 -1.70
N HIS A 206 1.98 3.35 -2.99
CA HIS A 206 2.02 4.70 -3.54
C HIS A 206 1.02 5.64 -2.87
N LEU A 207 -0.21 5.19 -2.65
CA LEU A 207 -1.24 5.97 -1.96
C LEU A 207 -0.81 6.34 -0.53
N LEU A 208 -0.25 5.39 0.23
CA LEU A 208 0.29 5.68 1.56
C LEU A 208 1.44 6.70 1.49
N GLY A 209 2.27 6.61 0.45
CA GLY A 209 3.32 7.59 0.17
C GLY A 209 2.76 8.97 -0.14
N CYS A 210 1.72 9.06 -0.96
CA CYS A 210 1.02 10.31 -1.28
C CYS A 210 0.49 11.00 -0.01
N LEU A 211 0.00 10.24 0.97
CA LEU A 211 -0.45 10.81 2.24
C LEU A 211 0.70 11.46 3.03
N LEU A 212 1.89 10.85 3.04
CA LEU A 212 3.06 11.46 3.67
C LEU A 212 3.54 12.71 2.92
N VAL A 213 3.60 12.66 1.60
CA VAL A 213 3.99 13.80 0.76
C VAL A 213 2.99 14.94 0.90
N ALA A 214 1.70 14.66 0.91
CA ALA A 214 0.67 15.66 1.14
C ALA A 214 0.84 16.34 2.51
N SER A 215 1.13 15.56 3.57
CA SER A 215 1.41 16.11 4.90
C SER A 215 2.63 17.04 4.90
N LEU A 216 3.72 16.63 4.24
CA LEU A 216 4.93 17.46 4.07
C LEU A 216 4.61 18.78 3.35
N LEU A 217 3.93 18.70 2.21
CA LEU A 217 3.59 19.87 1.40
C LEU A 217 2.66 20.82 2.15
N MET A 218 1.67 20.30 2.87
CA MET A 218 0.76 21.10 3.70
C MET A 218 1.50 21.79 4.83
N ASP A 219 2.45 21.13 5.49
CA ASP A 219 3.26 21.75 6.54
C ASP A 219 4.19 22.84 5.98
N TRP A 220 4.78 22.62 4.81
CA TRP A 220 5.56 23.66 4.13
C TRP A 220 4.69 24.85 3.74
N PHE A 221 3.55 24.57 3.13
CA PHE A 221 2.60 25.60 2.70
C PHE A 221 2.10 26.43 3.89
N SER A 222 1.83 25.82 5.04
CA SER A 222 1.35 26.51 6.23
C SER A 222 2.34 27.54 6.81
N LYS A 223 3.65 27.35 6.55
CA LYS A 223 4.73 28.23 7.00
C LYS A 223 4.88 29.48 6.13
N VAL A 224 4.34 29.47 4.93
CA VAL A 224 4.40 30.59 4.00
C VAL A 224 3.34 31.63 4.37
N ARG A 225 3.75 32.81 4.86
CA ARG A 225 2.83 33.85 5.36
C ARG A 225 2.43 34.86 4.30
N ALA A 226 3.35 35.23 3.39
CA ALA A 226 3.07 36.25 2.37
C ALA A 226 2.16 35.71 1.27
N ILE A 227 1.09 36.46 0.95
CA ILE A 227 0.06 36.04 -0.02
C ILE A 227 0.63 35.63 -1.39
N PRO A 228 1.54 36.38 -2.04
CA PRO A 228 2.07 35.98 -3.35
C PRO A 228 2.83 34.66 -3.29
N TRP A 229 3.59 34.42 -2.23
CA TRP A 229 4.31 33.15 -2.03
C TRP A 229 3.38 31.99 -1.71
N ARG A 230 2.24 32.25 -1.06
CA ARG A 230 1.19 31.23 -0.86
C ARG A 230 0.56 30.80 -2.18
N ALA A 231 0.26 31.77 -3.07
CA ALA A 231 -0.27 31.46 -4.40
C ALA A 231 0.73 30.61 -5.22
N LEU A 232 2.01 31.01 -5.23
CA LEU A 232 3.07 30.24 -5.90
C LEU A 232 3.22 28.85 -5.28
N GLY A 233 3.20 28.73 -3.94
CA GLY A 233 3.27 27.45 -3.24
C GLY A 233 2.08 26.53 -3.58
N LEU A 234 0.87 27.09 -3.68
CA LEU A 234 -0.31 26.34 -4.11
C LEU A 234 -0.16 25.83 -5.55
N CYS A 235 0.26 26.70 -6.47
CA CYS A 235 0.52 26.29 -7.86
C CYS A 235 1.55 25.18 -7.94
N LEU A 236 2.64 25.25 -7.14
CA LEU A 236 3.66 24.23 -7.09
C LEU A 236 3.12 22.90 -6.53
N CYS A 237 2.32 22.94 -5.46
CA CYS A 237 1.66 21.74 -4.92
C CYS A 237 0.72 21.10 -5.93
N CYS A 238 -0.08 21.91 -6.64
CA CYS A 238 -0.95 21.43 -7.72
C CYS A 238 -0.12 20.81 -8.87
N PHE A 239 0.96 21.47 -9.27
CA PHE A 239 1.86 20.95 -10.31
C PHE A 239 2.43 19.59 -9.91
N ILE A 240 2.96 19.46 -8.67
CA ILE A 240 3.49 18.18 -8.15
C ILE A 240 2.39 17.10 -8.16
N ALA A 241 1.18 17.44 -7.73
CA ALA A 241 0.07 16.49 -7.70
C ALA A 241 -0.42 16.07 -9.08
N MET A 242 -0.24 16.91 -10.11
CA MET A 242 -0.66 16.65 -11.50
C MET A 242 0.44 16.03 -12.35
N PHE A 243 1.68 16.08 -11.90
CA PHE A 243 2.87 15.62 -12.63
C PHE A 243 3.26 14.17 -12.24
N GLY A 244 2.27 13.31 -12.12
CA GLY A 244 2.46 11.91 -11.74
C GLY A 244 1.50 10.97 -12.46
#